data_ce570e7b0eb916439980f4713aae6388
#
_entry.id   ce570e7b0eb916439980f4713aae6388
#
_cell.length_a   1.000
_cell.length_b   1.000
_cell.length_c   1.000
_cell.angle_alpha   90.00
_cell.angle_beta   90.00
_cell.angle_gamma   90.00
#
_symmetry.space_group_name_H-M   'P 1'
#
loop_
_entity.id
_entity.type
_entity.pdbx_description
1 polymer ?
#
loop_
_entity_poly.entity_id
_entity_poly.type
_entity_poly.pdbx_seq_one_letter_code
_entity_poly.pdbx_strand_id
1 'polypeptide(L)' 'VQIEHLSELEEKVANILEKYELLKIDKEKTEARLASKNKENEDVKKHLGKALEERNVIKRKLDGLIEKIDSLEAKA' A
#
# COMPACT_ATOMS: atom_id res chain seq x y z
N VAL A 1 11.00 -49.83 -23.09
CA VAL A 1 10.58 -48.44 -23.12
C VAL A 1 10.79 -47.89 -24.53
N GLN A 2 9.75 -47.36 -25.09
CA GLN A 2 9.83 -46.80 -26.44
C GLN A 2 10.45 -45.40 -26.38
N ILE A 3 11.29 -45.11 -27.36
CA ILE A 3 11.97 -43.81 -27.46
C ILE A 3 10.95 -42.67 -27.56
N GLU A 4 9.80 -42.92 -28.20
CA GLU A 4 8.71 -41.95 -28.33
C GLU A 4 8.15 -41.51 -26.97
N HIS A 5 7.98 -42.46 -26.04
CA HIS A 5 7.52 -42.13 -24.67
C HIS A 5 8.53 -41.34 -23.89
N LEU A 6 9.82 -41.58 -24.07
CA LEU A 6 10.87 -40.80 -23.45
C LEU A 6 10.88 -39.37 -23.98
N SER A 7 10.70 -39.18 -25.27
CA SER A 7 10.63 -37.89 -25.92
C SER A 7 9.44 -37.08 -25.42
N GLU A 8 8.26 -37.71 -25.30
CA GLU A 8 7.07 -37.05 -24.72
C GLU A 8 7.29 -36.65 -23.27
N LEU A 9 7.94 -37.52 -22.50
CA LEU A 9 8.25 -37.23 -21.10
C LEU A 9 9.20 -36.04 -20.98
N GLU A 10 10.23 -35.98 -21.81
CA GLU A 10 11.16 -34.85 -21.85
C GLU A 10 10.45 -33.54 -22.19
N GLU A 11 9.55 -33.56 -23.18
CA GLU A 11 8.75 -32.38 -23.52
C GLU A 11 7.89 -31.89 -22.34
N LYS A 12 7.22 -32.82 -21.66
CA LYS A 12 6.38 -32.52 -20.51
C LYS A 12 7.18 -31.94 -19.39
N VAL A 13 8.36 -32.50 -19.11
CA VAL A 13 9.26 -31.97 -18.08
C VAL A 13 9.74 -30.56 -18.44
N ALA A 14 10.12 -30.35 -19.70
CA ALA A 14 10.54 -29.01 -20.16
C ALA A 14 9.44 -27.98 -20.03
N ASN A 15 8.20 -28.36 -20.37
CA ASN A 15 7.04 -27.48 -20.21
C ASN A 15 6.75 -27.15 -18.75
N ILE A 16 6.88 -28.12 -17.87
CA ILE A 16 6.68 -27.91 -16.42
C ILE A 16 7.74 -26.96 -15.87
N LEU A 17 9.00 -27.14 -16.26
CA LEU A 17 10.10 -26.25 -15.83
C LEU A 17 9.88 -24.82 -16.33
N GLU A 18 9.45 -24.67 -17.58
CA GLU A 18 9.14 -23.35 -18.14
C GLU A 18 8.02 -22.65 -17.36
N LYS A 19 6.94 -23.36 -17.08
CA LYS A 19 5.83 -22.84 -16.28
C LYS A 19 6.26 -22.51 -14.87
N TYR A 20 7.11 -23.32 -14.27
CA TYR A 20 7.65 -23.08 -12.94
C TYR A 20 8.44 -21.77 -12.89
N GLU A 21 9.30 -21.54 -13.88
CA GLU A 21 10.09 -20.32 -13.97
C GLU A 21 9.21 -19.08 -14.16
N LEU A 22 8.19 -19.17 -15.02
CA LEU A 22 7.24 -18.08 -15.21
C LEU A 22 6.49 -17.76 -13.93
N LEU A 23 6.04 -18.78 -13.20
CA LEU A 23 5.37 -18.59 -11.90
C LEU A 23 6.30 -17.97 -10.86
N LYS A 24 7.56 -18.36 -10.86
CA LYS A 24 8.56 -17.78 -9.97
C LYS A 24 8.77 -16.29 -10.24
N ILE A 25 8.88 -15.93 -11.51
CA ILE A 25 9.01 -14.53 -11.93
C ILE A 25 7.77 -13.73 -11.54
N ASP A 26 6.59 -14.26 -11.77
CA ASP A 26 5.33 -13.62 -11.39
C ASP A 26 5.24 -13.44 -9.89
N LYS A 27 5.65 -14.42 -9.11
CA LYS A 27 5.68 -14.35 -7.66
C LYS A 27 6.60 -13.22 -7.18
N GLU A 28 7.82 -13.14 -7.73
CA GLU A 28 8.78 -12.10 -7.40
C GLU A 28 8.25 -10.70 -7.73
N LYS A 29 7.63 -10.54 -8.90
CA LYS A 29 7.01 -9.28 -9.30
C LYS A 29 5.86 -8.89 -8.39
N THR A 30 5.02 -9.85 -8.01
CA THR A 30 3.90 -9.61 -7.10
C THR A 30 4.38 -9.21 -5.71
N GLU A 31 5.40 -9.89 -5.19
CA GLU A 31 6.00 -9.54 -3.90
C GLU A 31 6.60 -8.13 -3.91
N ALA A 32 7.31 -7.77 -4.96
CA ALA A 32 7.87 -6.42 -5.13
C ALA A 32 6.77 -5.37 -5.19
N ARG A 33 5.71 -5.64 -5.91
CA ARG A 33 4.54 -4.74 -6.02
C ARG A 33 3.84 -4.59 -4.67
N LEU A 34 3.69 -5.68 -3.93
CA LEU A 34 3.09 -5.66 -2.60
C LEU A 34 3.91 -4.82 -1.63
N ALA A 35 5.24 -5.00 -1.63
CA ALA A 35 6.13 -4.19 -0.79
C ALA A 35 6.03 -2.70 -1.12
N SER A 36 5.98 -2.36 -2.40
CA SER A 36 5.81 -0.98 -2.86
C SER A 36 4.47 -0.39 -2.40
N LYS A 37 3.38 -1.15 -2.53
CA LYS A 37 2.05 -0.71 -2.09
C LYS A 37 1.95 -0.55 -0.58
N ASN A 38 2.58 -1.43 0.18
CA ASN A 38 2.62 -1.32 1.64
C ASN A 38 3.35 -0.04 2.07
N LYS A 39 4.45 0.30 1.39
CA LYS A 39 5.19 1.54 1.64
C LYS A 39 4.35 2.77 1.32
N GLU A 40 3.67 2.77 0.17
CA GLU A 40 2.76 3.85 -0.21
C GLU A 40 1.65 4.02 0.83
N ASN A 41 1.08 2.92 1.31
CA ASN A 41 0.03 2.96 2.33
C ASN A 41 0.53 3.54 3.65
N GLU A 42 1.73 3.22 4.07
CA GLU A 42 2.34 3.81 5.27
C GLU A 42 2.55 5.31 5.11
N ASP A 43 3.03 5.74 3.94
CA ASP A 43 3.22 7.16 3.64
C ASP A 43 1.89 7.92 3.64
N VAL A 44 0.86 7.34 3.04
CA VAL A 44 -0.49 7.92 3.05
C VAL A 44 -1.03 8.05 4.47
N LYS A 45 -0.84 7.05 5.31
CA LYS A 45 -1.26 7.08 6.73
C LYS A 45 -0.55 8.19 7.50
N LYS A 46 0.75 8.37 7.26
CA LYS A 46 1.53 9.46 7.89
C LYS A 46 1.02 10.82 7.47
N HIS A 47 0.77 11.02 6.18
CA HIS A 47 0.24 12.28 5.66
C HIS A 47 -1.15 12.56 6.21
N LEU A 48 -2.00 11.55 6.29
CA LEU A 48 -3.33 11.68 6.86
C LEU A 48 -3.25 12.06 8.35
N GLY A 49 -2.37 11.42 9.11
CA GLY A 49 -2.16 11.74 10.52
C GLY A 49 -1.74 13.19 10.73
N LYS A 50 -0.80 13.70 9.92
CA LYS A 50 -0.36 15.09 9.97
C LYS A 50 -1.49 16.05 9.62
N ALA A 51 -2.26 15.75 8.57
CA ALA A 51 -3.39 16.58 8.17
C ALA A 51 -4.45 16.65 9.27
N LEU A 52 -4.73 15.55 9.95
CA LEU A 52 -5.67 15.51 11.06
C LEU A 52 -5.17 16.32 12.27
N GLU A 53 -3.87 16.24 12.59
CA GLU A 53 -3.27 17.04 13.64
C GLU A 53 -3.35 18.53 13.34
N GLU A 54 -3.01 18.94 12.13
CA GLU A 54 -3.12 20.33 11.67
C GLU A 54 -4.55 20.83 11.76
N ARG A 55 -5.51 20.02 11.33
CA ARG A 55 -6.93 20.32 11.43
C ARG A 55 -7.35 20.55 12.88
N ASN A 56 -6.90 19.68 13.79
CA ASN A 56 -7.21 19.80 15.22
C ASN A 56 -6.61 21.05 15.83
N VAL A 57 -5.38 21.43 15.45
CA VAL A 57 -4.73 22.65 15.90
C VAL A 57 -5.50 23.88 15.43
N ILE A 58 -5.90 23.91 14.16
CA ILE A 58 -6.69 25.01 13.59
C ILE A 58 -8.03 25.12 14.30
N LYS A 59 -8.70 24.00 14.54
CA LYS A 59 -9.97 23.95 15.25
C LYS A 59 -9.88 24.54 16.65
N ARG A 60 -8.83 24.18 17.42
CA ARG A 60 -8.61 24.72 18.76
C ARG A 60 -8.37 26.23 18.74
N LYS A 61 -7.61 26.70 17.75
CA LYS A 61 -7.36 28.12 17.58
C LYS A 61 -8.63 28.90 17.27
N LEU A 62 -9.46 28.34 16.38
CA LEU A 62 -10.76 28.96 16.07
C LEU A 62 -11.69 28.98 17.28
N ASP A 63 -11.77 27.88 18.02
CA ASP A 63 -12.58 27.81 19.24
C ASP A 63 -12.10 28.85 20.28
N GLY A 64 -10.79 29.01 20.44
CA GLY A 64 -10.20 30.00 21.30
C GLY A 64 -10.51 31.43 20.88
N LEU A 65 -10.53 31.72 19.58
CA LEU A 65 -10.90 33.02 19.03
C LEU A 65 -12.38 33.30 19.26
N ILE A 66 -13.24 32.33 19.08
CA ILE A 66 -14.69 32.44 19.33
C ILE A 66 -14.95 32.75 20.80
N GLU A 67 -14.27 32.07 21.73
CA GLU A 67 -14.35 32.35 23.16
C GLU A 67 -13.94 33.79 23.50
N LYS A 68 -12.87 34.29 22.89
CA LYS A 68 -12.41 35.67 23.09
C LYS A 68 -13.44 36.68 22.60
N ILE A 69 -14.01 36.42 21.43
CA ILE A 69 -15.05 37.30 20.86
C ILE A 69 -16.29 37.29 21.75
N ASP A 70 -16.75 36.14 22.21
CA ASP A 70 -17.89 36.02 23.11
C ASP A 70 -17.63 36.75 24.43
N SER A 71 -16.42 36.63 24.96
CA SER A 71 -16.00 37.31 26.18
C SER A 71 -16.00 38.84 26.01
N LEU A 72 -15.56 39.32 24.85
CA LEU A 72 -15.57 40.76 24.55
C LEU A 72 -17.00 41.28 24.38
N GLU A 73 -17.87 40.57 23.73
CA GLU A 73 -19.27 40.93 23.58
C GLU A 73 -20.00 40.99 24.94
N ALA A 74 -19.69 40.04 25.82
CA ALA A 74 -20.27 40.02 27.17
C ALA A 74 -19.86 41.22 28.02
N LYS A 75 -18.69 41.79 27.77
CA LYS A 75 -18.19 43.00 28.48
C LYS A 75 -18.69 44.29 27.89
N ALA A 76 -19.07 44.23 26.63
CA ALA A 76 -19.67 45.39 25.98
C ALA A 76 -21.13 45.55 26.35
#